data_c55c6262beba8e7c7abf947603e633ce
#
_entry.id   c55c6262beba8e7c7abf947603e633ce
#
_cell.length_a   1.000
_cell.length_b   1.000
_cell.length_c   1.000
_cell.angle_alpha   90.00
_cell.angle_beta   90.00
_cell.angle_gamma   90.00
#
_symmetry.space_group_name_H-M   'P 1'
#
loop_
_entity.id
_entity.type
_entity.pdbx_description
1 polymer ?
#
loop_
_entity_poly.entity_id
_entity_poly.type
_entity_poly.pdbx_seq_one_letter_code
_entity_poly.pdbx_strand_id
1 'polypeptide(L)'
;SIQGIFSHMLYCMALTNSDIKKLNNEILRVLKPGGINIYTVRHINDGDYMKGIHRGEDMYENDGFIINFFSEQKVNSLLEGFKNLSTIKFEEGNFPRKLFLVQNKKI
;
A
#
# COMPACT_ATOMS: atom_id res chain seq x y z
N SER A 1 -17.39 9.79 -11.70
CA SER A 1 -15.93 9.92 -11.60
C SER A 1 -15.54 10.56 -10.27
N ILE A 2 -14.49 10.04 -9.65
CA ILE A 2 -14.01 10.50 -8.34
C ILE A 2 -12.72 11.28 -8.53
N GLN A 3 -12.57 12.41 -7.83
CA GLN A 3 -11.37 13.25 -7.92
C GLN A 3 -10.21 12.73 -7.08
N GLY A 4 -10.49 12.09 -5.95
CA GLY A 4 -9.46 11.63 -5.06
C GLY A 4 -9.94 10.53 -4.15
N ILE A 5 -9.01 9.65 -3.79
CA ILE A 5 -9.23 8.55 -2.86
C ILE A 5 -8.07 8.57 -1.87
N PHE A 6 -8.40 8.45 -0.59
CA PHE A 6 -7.40 8.29 0.47
C PHE A 6 -7.69 7.01 1.24
N SER A 7 -6.67 6.19 1.45
CA SER A 7 -6.79 5.01 2.29
C SER A 7 -5.57 4.86 3.20
N HIS A 8 -5.81 4.51 4.46
CA HIS A 8 -4.76 4.32 5.45
C HIS A 8 -4.62 2.82 5.75
N MET A 9 -3.50 2.25 5.32
CA MET A 9 -3.14 0.83 5.51
C MET A 9 -4.13 -0.19 4.91
N LEU A 10 -5.03 0.25 4.03
CA LEU A 10 -6.00 -0.67 3.40
C LEU A 10 -5.28 -1.69 2.49
N TYR A 11 -4.32 -1.24 1.70
CA TYR A 11 -3.61 -2.07 0.73
C TYR A 11 -2.79 -3.19 1.38
N CYS A 12 -2.37 -3.00 2.63
CA CYS A 12 -1.50 -3.96 3.30
C CYS A 12 -2.25 -4.88 4.30
N MET A 13 -3.58 -4.76 4.41
CA MET A 13 -4.36 -5.54 5.37
C MET A 13 -4.90 -6.82 4.74
N ALA A 14 -4.24 -7.95 5.03
CA ALA A 14 -4.70 -9.30 4.67
C ALA A 14 -4.98 -9.53 3.17
N LEU A 15 -4.43 -8.69 2.28
CA LEU A 15 -4.61 -8.83 0.83
C LEU A 15 -3.38 -9.49 0.22
N THR A 16 -3.60 -10.44 -0.70
CA THR A 16 -2.52 -10.99 -1.53
C THR A 16 -2.06 -9.92 -2.53
N ASN A 17 -0.89 -10.13 -3.14
CA ASN A 17 -0.42 -9.21 -4.18
C ASN A 17 -1.41 -9.13 -5.35
N SER A 18 -2.06 -10.24 -5.71
CA SER A 18 -3.10 -10.26 -6.74
C SER A 18 -4.31 -9.41 -6.33
N ASP A 19 -4.76 -9.52 -5.08
CA ASP A 19 -5.88 -8.74 -4.57
C ASP A 19 -5.57 -7.24 -4.52
N ILE A 20 -4.33 -6.90 -4.13
CA ILE A 20 -3.86 -5.51 -4.12
C ILE A 20 -3.91 -4.93 -5.53
N LYS A 21 -3.45 -5.68 -6.52
CA LYS A 21 -3.46 -5.24 -7.91
C LYS A 21 -4.89 -5.02 -8.42
N LYS A 22 -5.82 -5.92 -8.08
CA LYS A 22 -7.23 -5.77 -8.43
C LYS A 22 -7.85 -4.53 -7.78
N LEU A 23 -7.55 -4.29 -6.49
CA LEU A 23 -8.02 -3.11 -5.79
C LEU A 23 -7.48 -1.85 -6.44
N ASN A 24 -6.20 -1.82 -6.76
CA ASN A 24 -5.55 -0.67 -7.39
C ASN A 24 -6.15 -0.38 -8.77
N ASN A 25 -6.42 -1.42 -9.56
CA ASN A 25 -7.06 -1.29 -10.87
C ASN A 25 -8.49 -0.75 -10.75
N GLU A 26 -9.23 -1.17 -9.73
CA GLU A 26 -10.58 -0.68 -9.48
C GLU A 26 -10.57 0.79 -9.07
N ILE A 27 -9.60 1.20 -8.25
CA ILE A 27 -9.40 2.61 -7.90
C ILE A 27 -9.08 3.43 -9.15
N LEU A 28 -8.19 2.92 -10.01
CA LEU A 28 -7.86 3.58 -11.28
C LEU A 28 -9.11 3.77 -12.15
N ARG A 29 -9.97 2.75 -12.19
CA ARG A 29 -11.20 2.79 -12.99
C ARG A 29 -12.16 3.89 -12.53
N VAL A 30 -12.34 4.07 -11.22
CA VAL A 30 -13.30 5.03 -10.69
C VAL A 30 -12.76 6.46 -10.61
N LEU A 31 -11.45 6.64 -10.64
CA LEU A 31 -10.85 7.97 -10.67
C LEU A 31 -11.06 8.63 -12.03
N LYS A 32 -11.36 9.93 -12.03
CA LYS A 32 -11.33 10.70 -13.27
C LYS A 32 -9.88 10.97 -13.67
N PRO A 33 -9.59 11.26 -14.97
CA PRO A 33 -8.26 11.67 -15.38
C PRO A 33 -7.77 12.87 -14.55
N GLY A 34 -6.54 12.79 -14.06
CA GLY A 34 -5.99 13.79 -13.14
C GLY A 34 -6.37 13.58 -11.68
N GLY A 35 -7.25 12.63 -11.38
CA GLY A 35 -7.61 12.28 -10.01
C GLY A 35 -6.44 11.65 -9.26
N ILE A 36 -6.45 11.75 -7.94
CA ILE A 36 -5.33 11.36 -7.09
C ILE A 36 -5.73 10.19 -6.19
N ASN A 37 -4.88 9.17 -6.16
CA ASN A 37 -4.95 8.09 -5.19
C ASN A 37 -3.83 8.27 -4.16
N ILE A 38 -4.20 8.41 -2.90
CA ILE A 38 -3.27 8.51 -1.79
C ILE A 38 -3.48 7.31 -0.89
N TYR A 39 -2.42 6.55 -0.64
CA TYR A 39 -2.52 5.41 0.27
C TYR A 39 -1.28 5.29 1.16
N THR A 40 -1.47 4.68 2.32
CA THR A 40 -0.37 4.31 3.22
C THR A 40 -0.30 2.79 3.32
N VAL A 41 0.91 2.27 3.39
CA VAL A 41 1.19 0.83 3.54
C VAL A 41 2.39 0.61 4.46
N ARG A 42 2.43 -0.56 5.13
CA ARG A 42 3.56 -0.94 5.96
C ARG A 42 4.77 -1.27 5.09
N HIS A 43 5.91 -0.73 5.48
CA HIS A 43 7.18 -0.86 4.78
C HIS A 43 7.92 -2.12 5.23
N ILE A 44 8.71 -2.75 4.35
CA ILE A 44 9.48 -3.94 4.71
C ILE A 44 10.54 -3.70 5.80
N ASN A 45 10.92 -2.45 6.04
CA ASN A 45 11.82 -2.10 7.15
C ASN A 45 11.10 -1.97 8.50
N ASP A 46 9.77 -2.15 8.53
CA ASP A 46 8.99 -2.19 9.76
C ASP A 46 9.47 -3.31 10.66
N GLY A 47 9.47 -3.08 11.98
CA GLY A 47 9.95 -4.07 12.93
C GLY A 47 9.17 -5.38 12.95
N ASP A 48 7.92 -5.39 12.46
CA ASP A 48 7.08 -6.59 12.39
C ASP A 48 7.30 -7.39 11.11
N TYR A 49 8.07 -6.88 10.15
CA TYR A 49 8.37 -7.62 8.93
C TYR A 49 9.20 -8.86 9.27
N MET A 50 8.83 -10.00 8.71
CA MET A 50 9.44 -11.32 8.96
C MET A 50 9.22 -11.84 10.39
N LYS A 51 8.28 -11.25 11.13
CA LYS A 51 7.89 -11.74 12.45
C LYS A 51 6.52 -12.41 12.40
N GLY A 52 6.30 -13.39 13.27
CA GLY A 52 5.06 -14.14 13.30
C GLY A 52 5.01 -15.23 12.25
N ILE A 53 3.81 -15.59 11.81
CA ILE A 53 3.59 -16.70 10.88
C ILE A 53 3.62 -16.18 9.44
N HIS A 54 4.53 -16.71 8.63
CA HIS A 54 4.58 -16.36 7.20
C HIS A 54 3.38 -16.95 6.47
N ARG A 55 2.63 -16.10 5.77
CA ARG A 55 1.40 -16.46 5.04
C ARG A 55 1.56 -16.38 3.52
N GLY A 56 2.77 -16.46 3.02
CA GLY A 56 3.08 -16.32 1.60
C GLY A 56 3.46 -14.90 1.23
N GLU A 57 4.16 -14.74 0.10
CA GLU A 57 4.62 -13.42 -0.39
C GLU A 57 5.33 -12.66 0.74
N ASP A 58 4.97 -11.39 0.97
CA ASP A 58 5.47 -10.58 2.08
C ASP A 58 4.46 -10.47 3.22
N MET A 59 3.56 -11.45 3.33
CA MET A 59 2.52 -11.46 4.35
C MET A 59 2.97 -12.21 5.61
N TYR A 60 2.77 -11.57 6.75
CA TYR A 60 3.06 -12.14 8.06
C TYR A 60 1.89 -11.91 9.00
N GLU A 61 1.53 -12.95 9.75
CA GLU A 61 0.48 -12.88 10.77
C GLU A 61 1.13 -12.69 12.13
N ASN A 62 0.71 -11.63 12.82
CA ASN A 62 1.19 -11.30 14.17
C ASN A 62 0.03 -10.69 14.96
N ASP A 63 -0.18 -11.13 16.21
CA ASP A 63 -1.25 -10.65 17.08
C ASP A 63 -2.65 -10.69 16.44
N GLY A 64 -2.91 -11.70 15.60
CA GLY A 64 -4.19 -11.88 14.94
C GLY A 64 -4.39 -11.04 13.68
N PHE A 65 -3.40 -10.28 13.27
CA PHE A 65 -3.45 -9.47 12.05
C PHE A 65 -2.50 -10.03 11.00
N ILE A 66 -2.98 -10.09 9.75
CA ILE A 66 -2.15 -10.46 8.59
C ILE A 66 -1.85 -9.17 7.83
N ILE A 67 -0.57 -8.87 7.65
CA ILE A 67 -0.11 -7.67 6.95
C ILE A 67 0.77 -8.07 5.78
N ASN A 68 0.49 -7.51 4.60
CA ASN A 68 1.33 -7.64 3.42
C ASN A 68 2.24 -6.40 3.36
N PHE A 69 3.52 -6.59 3.62
CA PHE A 69 4.49 -5.50 3.68
C PHE A 69 4.93 -5.09 2.27
N PHE A 70 5.24 -3.81 2.10
CA PHE A 70 5.59 -3.24 0.81
C PHE A 70 7.06 -2.87 0.72
N SER A 71 7.70 -3.25 -0.39
CA SER A 71 8.98 -2.70 -0.84
C SER A 71 8.72 -1.56 -1.82
N GLU A 72 9.77 -0.79 -2.14
CA GLU A 72 9.67 0.23 -3.20
C GLU A 72 9.28 -0.40 -4.54
N GLN A 73 9.80 -1.59 -4.84
CA GLN A 73 9.45 -2.31 -6.08
C GLN A 73 7.95 -2.62 -6.13
N LYS A 74 7.36 -3.04 -5.00
CA LYS A 74 5.93 -3.33 -4.94
C LYS A 74 5.10 -2.06 -5.15
N VAL A 75 5.50 -0.94 -4.54
CA VAL A 75 4.86 0.36 -4.78
C VAL A 75 4.94 0.72 -6.27
N ASN A 76 6.10 0.58 -6.88
CA ASN A 76 6.29 0.88 -8.30
C ASN A 76 5.49 -0.05 -9.21
N SER A 77 5.26 -1.29 -8.80
CA SER A 77 4.46 -2.25 -9.58
C SER A 77 2.99 -1.83 -9.73
N LEU A 78 2.53 -0.89 -8.93
CA LEU A 78 1.15 -0.39 -8.93
C LEU A 78 0.99 0.91 -9.71
N LEU A 79 1.98 1.30 -10.52
CA LEU A 79 1.95 2.58 -11.24
C LEU A 79 1.32 2.52 -12.63
N GLU A 80 0.90 1.34 -13.12
CA GLU A 80 0.26 1.26 -14.44
C GLU A 80 -0.99 2.16 -14.48
N GLY A 81 -1.01 3.13 -15.39
CA GLY A 81 -2.08 4.11 -15.50
C GLY A 81 -1.95 5.30 -14.55
N PHE A 82 -0.91 5.33 -13.72
CA PHE A 82 -0.64 6.41 -12.76
C PHE A 82 0.72 7.04 -13.00
N LYS A 83 0.80 8.33 -12.61
CA LYS A 83 2.09 9.02 -12.43
C LYS A 83 2.32 9.16 -10.93
N ASN A 84 3.46 8.67 -10.46
CA ASN A 84 3.83 8.83 -9.04
C ASN A 84 4.21 10.28 -8.78
N LEU A 85 3.51 10.93 -7.84
CA LEU A 85 3.81 12.30 -7.43
C LEU A 85 4.80 12.32 -6.28
N SER A 86 4.65 11.41 -5.32
CA SER A 86 5.59 11.26 -4.21
C SER A 86 5.43 9.91 -3.54
N THR A 87 6.53 9.45 -2.94
CA THR A 87 6.55 8.28 -2.06
C THR A 87 7.40 8.65 -0.86
N ILE A 88 6.77 8.79 0.30
CA ILE A 88 7.42 9.28 1.51
C ILE A 88 7.43 8.16 2.55
N LYS A 89 8.57 7.97 3.21
CA LYS A 89 8.70 7.05 4.35
C LYS A 89 8.43 7.82 5.62
N PHE A 90 7.61 7.26 6.52
CA PHE A 90 7.35 7.87 7.82
C PHE A 90 7.13 6.80 8.89
N GLU A 91 7.14 7.22 10.14
CA GLU A 91 6.90 6.35 11.28
C GLU A 91 5.66 6.80 12.04
N GLU A 92 4.93 5.84 12.63
CA GLU A 92 3.69 6.12 13.34
C GLU A 92 3.64 5.33 14.64
N GLY A 93 3.20 6.00 15.73
CA GLY A 93 2.93 5.36 17.02
C GLY A 93 4.12 5.31 17.96
N ASN A 94 3.87 4.81 19.19
CA ASN A 94 4.89 4.70 20.26
C ASN A 94 5.91 3.58 19.97
N PHE A 95 5.46 2.51 19.31
CA PHE A 95 6.32 1.54 18.68
C PHE A 95 6.29 1.85 17.20
N PRO A 96 7.28 2.61 16.68
CA PRO A 96 7.14 3.17 15.35
C PRO A 96 6.92 2.11 14.29
N ARG A 97 5.76 2.17 13.66
CA ARG A 97 5.49 1.44 12.43
C ARG A 97 6.09 2.23 11.29
N LYS A 98 6.82 1.54 10.44
CA LYS A 98 7.43 2.18 9.27
C LYS A 98 6.50 2.02 8.07
N LEU A 99 6.09 3.13 7.50
CA LEU A 99 5.11 3.17 6.42
C LEU A 99 5.63 3.95 5.23
N PHE A 100 5.03 3.67 4.07
CA PHE A 100 5.08 4.56 2.90
C PHE A 100 3.80 5.38 2.84
N LEU A 101 3.91 6.65 2.51
CA LEU A 101 2.81 7.47 2.03
C LEU A 101 3.00 7.67 0.54
N VAL A 102 2.09 7.15 -0.26
CA VAL A 102 2.19 7.16 -1.73
C VAL A 102 1.10 8.03 -2.31
N GLN A 103 1.48 8.94 -3.20
CA GLN A 103 0.55 9.81 -3.92
C GLN A 103 0.72 9.57 -5.42
N ASN A 104 -0.31 9.03 -6.05
CA ASN A 104 -0.32 8.71 -7.47
C ASN A 104 -1.45 9.46 -8.17
N LYS A 105 -1.17 10.03 -9.34
CA LYS A 105 -2.12 10.75 -10.15
C LYS A 105 -2.49 9.92 -11.38
N LYS A 106 -3.79 9.78 -11.64
CA LYS A 106 -4.26 9.10 -12.85
C LYS A 106 -3.89 9.92 -14.08
N ILE A 107 -3.26 9.25 -15.01
CA ILE A 107 -2.84 9.85 -16.30
C ILE A 107 -4.06 10.17 -17.16
#